data_f8e90a01efcf3ffb4406e257c24f45f9
#
_entry.id   f8e90a01efcf3ffb4406e257c24f45f9
#
_cell.length_a   1.000
_cell.length_b   1.000
_cell.length_c   1.000
_cell.angle_alpha   90.00
_cell.angle_beta   90.00
_cell.angle_gamma   90.00
#
_symmetry.space_group_name_H-M   'P 1'
#
loop_
_entity.id
_entity.type
_entity.pdbx_description
1 polymer ?
#
loop_
_entity_poly.entity_id
_entity_poly.type
_entity_poly.pdbx_seq_one_letter_code
_entity_poly.pdbx_strand_id
1 'polypeptide(L)'
;MGKTLQFNKDQSLSIEGAEYRVTGGIEFHNRSDGSRWWEYCLLETRTRGIKWLSIDNIYEEYAIYTQCPYGSEFDEMNIFRDGYRQADAGQAVVTSCFGQVDTSPGDTVRYTEYEDGTEELIIAVEQWEDETEYSKGCYLDMDEIVLLDSGCSGQAESNRPLGFVNMKNLAVAVVILAVLGVLSYTYIQSNKKTIHKYLEGNINFSYQTSITSDLNEKERADVYSTDLSVDDAAKAIIQAIDGGTEDVQKNGEDDSVAILTKSEYCLVYTSTDQTTMVQISSRAYVYQSTNTPYHATGHTHSYYRGFYYSRGFFGDRDRYRQRTSGYENYSGETVDTNPVDPYKSYSDSVRQSSINSRRSSGGGISSGK
;
A
#
# COMPACT_ATOMS: atom_id res chain seq x y z
N MET A 1 -20.88 -11.65 5.28
CA MET A 1 -20.74 -11.91 3.85
C MET A 1 -19.68 -10.94 3.36
N GLY A 2 -18.51 -11.42 3.01
CA GLY A 2 -17.43 -10.60 2.45
C GLY A 2 -17.92 -9.90 1.17
N LYS A 3 -17.42 -8.69 0.93
CA LYS A 3 -17.71 -7.95 -0.29
C LYS A 3 -16.90 -8.61 -1.43
N THR A 4 -17.57 -9.18 -2.40
CA THR A 4 -16.92 -9.77 -3.57
C THR A 4 -16.69 -8.68 -4.60
N LEU A 5 -15.42 -8.48 -5.01
CA LEU A 5 -15.06 -7.57 -6.09
C LEU A 5 -15.20 -8.29 -7.44
N GLN A 6 -16.02 -7.74 -8.32
CA GLN A 6 -16.19 -8.21 -9.69
C GLN A 6 -16.49 -7.02 -10.60
N PHE A 7 -15.82 -6.96 -11.74
CA PHE A 7 -15.90 -5.83 -12.65
C PHE A 7 -16.33 -6.28 -14.05
N ASN A 8 -17.01 -5.37 -14.73
CA ASN A 8 -17.42 -5.52 -16.12
C ASN A 8 -16.66 -4.56 -17.03
N LYS A 9 -16.65 -4.86 -18.30
CA LYS A 9 -16.07 -3.97 -19.31
C LYS A 9 -16.67 -2.56 -19.21
N ASP A 10 -15.81 -1.56 -19.45
CA ASP A 10 -16.12 -0.13 -19.43
C ASP A 10 -16.46 0.47 -18.05
N GLN A 11 -16.40 -0.31 -16.97
CA GLN A 11 -16.45 0.26 -15.63
C GLN A 11 -15.19 1.05 -15.31
N SER A 12 -15.35 2.10 -14.52
CA SER A 12 -14.26 2.95 -14.07
C SER A 12 -13.91 2.63 -12.62
N LEU A 13 -12.62 2.52 -12.34
CA LEU A 13 -12.07 2.24 -11.01
C LEU A 13 -11.12 3.37 -10.59
N SER A 14 -11.05 3.65 -9.31
CA SER A 14 -9.95 4.38 -8.70
C SER A 14 -9.11 3.42 -7.87
N ILE A 15 -7.81 3.35 -8.14
CA ILE A 15 -6.84 2.56 -7.39
C ILE A 15 -5.71 3.49 -7.01
N GLU A 16 -5.42 3.62 -5.71
CA GLU A 16 -4.40 4.53 -5.18
C GLU A 16 -4.52 5.98 -5.68
N GLY A 17 -5.75 6.43 -5.98
CA GLY A 17 -6.03 7.78 -6.49
C GLY A 17 -5.82 7.98 -8.00
N ALA A 18 -5.40 6.95 -8.73
CA ALA A 18 -5.39 6.95 -10.20
C ALA A 18 -6.71 6.35 -10.74
N GLU A 19 -7.20 6.89 -11.86
CA GLU A 19 -8.43 6.44 -12.49
C GLU A 19 -8.14 5.49 -13.65
N TYR A 20 -8.82 4.37 -13.64
CA TYR A 20 -8.70 3.31 -14.63
C TYR A 20 -10.05 2.96 -15.23
N ARG A 21 -10.05 2.51 -16.49
CA ARG A 21 -11.20 1.89 -17.14
C ARG A 21 -10.91 0.42 -17.42
N VAL A 22 -11.81 -0.45 -17.04
CA VAL A 22 -11.75 -1.89 -17.36
C VAL A 22 -11.94 -2.07 -18.85
N THR A 23 -10.95 -2.61 -19.55
CA THR A 23 -11.01 -2.89 -20.99
C THR A 23 -11.24 -4.36 -21.31
N GLY A 24 -10.86 -5.25 -20.38
CA GLY A 24 -11.03 -6.69 -20.49
C GLY A 24 -10.85 -7.39 -19.17
N GLY A 25 -11.03 -8.70 -19.16
CA GLY A 25 -10.80 -9.53 -17.99
C GLY A 25 -10.72 -11.00 -18.34
N ILE A 26 -9.97 -11.75 -17.53
CA ILE A 26 -9.70 -13.18 -17.67
C ILE A 26 -9.99 -13.84 -16.33
N GLU A 27 -10.75 -14.93 -16.33
CA GLU A 27 -10.95 -15.77 -15.16
C GLU A 27 -10.05 -17.00 -15.26
N PHE A 28 -9.24 -17.21 -14.26
CA PHE A 28 -8.36 -18.35 -14.12
C PHE A 28 -8.90 -19.38 -13.13
N HIS A 29 -8.55 -20.63 -13.35
CA HIS A 29 -8.81 -21.74 -12.44
C HIS A 29 -7.57 -22.64 -12.36
N ASN A 30 -6.95 -22.70 -11.17
CA ASN A 30 -5.93 -23.69 -10.88
C ASN A 30 -6.58 -25.00 -10.49
N ARG A 31 -6.38 -26.04 -11.31
CA ARG A 31 -6.99 -27.36 -11.08
C ARG A 31 -6.33 -28.16 -9.95
N SER A 32 -5.15 -27.75 -9.51
CA SER A 32 -4.39 -28.47 -8.48
C SER A 32 -4.96 -28.26 -7.09
N ASP A 33 -5.35 -27.03 -6.78
CA ASP A 33 -5.88 -26.60 -5.48
C ASP A 33 -7.32 -26.08 -5.53
N GLY A 34 -7.86 -25.86 -6.75
CA GLY A 34 -9.20 -25.38 -6.98
C GLY A 34 -9.36 -23.85 -6.87
N SER A 35 -8.27 -23.11 -6.71
CA SER A 35 -8.31 -21.64 -6.64
C SER A 35 -8.83 -21.03 -7.94
N ARG A 36 -9.48 -19.87 -7.80
CA ARG A 36 -10.03 -19.09 -8.90
C ARG A 36 -9.84 -17.63 -8.64
N TRP A 37 -9.30 -16.93 -9.63
CA TRP A 37 -9.14 -15.48 -9.59
C TRP A 37 -9.49 -14.83 -10.91
N TRP A 38 -9.66 -13.52 -10.87
CA TRP A 38 -9.86 -12.68 -12.04
C TRP A 38 -8.66 -11.74 -12.22
N GLU A 39 -8.25 -11.58 -13.46
CA GLU A 39 -7.32 -10.53 -13.86
C GLU A 39 -8.02 -9.57 -14.82
N TYR A 40 -8.03 -8.30 -14.45
CA TYR A 40 -8.67 -7.24 -15.21
C TYR A 40 -7.65 -6.37 -15.91
N CYS A 41 -7.77 -6.26 -17.25
CA CYS A 41 -6.99 -5.32 -18.04
C CYS A 41 -7.53 -3.90 -17.82
N LEU A 42 -6.71 -3.03 -17.30
CA LEU A 42 -7.03 -1.66 -16.91
C LEU A 42 -6.30 -0.66 -17.80
N LEU A 43 -7.05 0.30 -18.37
CA LEU A 43 -6.49 1.44 -19.07
C LEU A 43 -6.50 2.66 -18.16
N GLU A 44 -5.34 3.16 -17.78
CA GLU A 44 -5.23 4.40 -17.00
C GLU A 44 -5.74 5.60 -17.81
N THR A 45 -6.65 6.36 -17.24
CA THR A 45 -7.35 7.45 -17.95
C THR A 45 -6.40 8.57 -18.37
N ARG A 46 -5.43 8.91 -17.50
CA ARG A 46 -4.51 10.03 -17.69
C ARG A 46 -3.31 9.70 -18.57
N THR A 47 -2.60 8.61 -18.28
CA THR A 47 -1.35 8.23 -18.95
C THR A 47 -1.57 7.35 -20.17
N ARG A 48 -2.75 6.72 -20.27
CA ARG A 48 -3.08 5.68 -21.25
C ARG A 48 -2.24 4.42 -21.11
N GLY A 49 -1.56 4.26 -19.97
CA GLY A 49 -0.84 3.06 -19.62
C GLY A 49 -1.80 1.90 -19.34
N ILE A 50 -1.34 0.67 -19.61
CA ILE A 50 -2.07 -0.55 -19.32
C ILE A 50 -1.53 -1.13 -18.01
N LYS A 51 -2.44 -1.57 -17.12
CA LYS A 51 -2.14 -2.33 -15.92
C LYS A 51 -3.07 -3.53 -15.81
N TRP A 52 -2.68 -4.51 -15.03
CA TRP A 52 -3.50 -5.68 -14.72
C TRP A 52 -3.83 -5.68 -13.23
N LEU A 53 -5.09 -5.92 -12.90
CA LEU A 53 -5.58 -6.03 -11.54
C LEU A 53 -5.99 -7.47 -11.28
N SER A 54 -5.23 -8.18 -10.48
CA SER A 54 -5.56 -9.52 -10.00
C SER A 54 -6.47 -9.45 -8.78
N ILE A 55 -7.51 -10.28 -8.78
CA ILE A 55 -8.51 -10.37 -7.71
C ILE A 55 -8.80 -11.81 -7.38
N ASP A 56 -8.34 -12.27 -6.23
CA ASP A 56 -8.82 -13.49 -5.61
C ASP A 56 -9.75 -13.14 -4.43
N ASN A 57 -11.05 -13.35 -4.66
CA ASN A 57 -12.06 -13.08 -3.62
C ASN A 57 -12.15 -14.19 -2.56
N ILE A 58 -11.52 -15.34 -2.77
CA ILE A 58 -11.55 -16.47 -1.83
C ILE A 58 -10.49 -16.24 -0.77
N TYR A 59 -9.29 -15.87 -1.19
CA TYR A 59 -8.18 -15.57 -0.31
C TYR A 59 -8.10 -14.09 0.10
N GLU A 60 -9.01 -13.24 -0.46
CA GLU A 60 -9.02 -11.78 -0.26
C GLU A 60 -7.68 -11.14 -0.64
N GLU A 61 -7.11 -11.62 -1.74
CA GLU A 61 -5.82 -11.19 -2.26
C GLU A 61 -6.01 -10.34 -3.51
N TYR A 62 -5.42 -9.16 -3.51
CA TYR A 62 -5.54 -8.18 -4.57
C TYR A 62 -4.17 -7.64 -4.92
N ALA A 63 -3.85 -7.57 -6.20
CA ALA A 63 -2.58 -7.02 -6.66
C ALA A 63 -2.74 -6.26 -7.97
N ILE A 64 -1.95 -5.22 -8.18
CA ILE A 64 -1.90 -4.47 -9.43
C ILE A 64 -0.53 -4.62 -10.07
N TYR A 65 -0.53 -4.97 -11.35
CA TYR A 65 0.68 -5.27 -12.12
C TYR A 65 0.87 -4.31 -13.28
N THR A 66 2.13 -4.13 -13.64
CA THR A 66 2.56 -3.50 -14.90
C THR A 66 3.42 -4.50 -15.66
N GLN A 67 3.02 -4.81 -16.89
CA GLN A 67 3.79 -5.70 -17.75
C GLN A 67 5.16 -5.10 -18.07
N CYS A 68 6.20 -5.91 -17.97
CA CYS A 68 7.56 -5.52 -18.29
C CYS A 68 7.84 -5.80 -19.77
N PRO A 69 8.51 -4.90 -20.51
CA PRO A 69 8.86 -5.13 -21.91
C PRO A 69 9.70 -6.40 -22.08
N TYR A 70 9.46 -7.12 -23.16
CA TYR A 70 10.27 -8.27 -23.55
C TYR A 70 11.77 -7.90 -23.64
N GLY A 71 12.65 -8.71 -23.02
CA GLY A 71 14.08 -8.41 -22.93
C GLY A 71 14.46 -7.45 -21.80
N SER A 72 13.53 -7.07 -20.93
CA SER A 72 13.86 -6.41 -19.67
C SER A 72 14.72 -7.36 -18.80
N GLU A 73 15.45 -6.79 -17.84
CA GLU A 73 16.49 -7.44 -17.01
C GLU A 73 16.02 -8.63 -16.14
N PHE A 74 14.85 -9.19 -16.42
CA PHE A 74 14.22 -10.26 -15.64
C PHE A 74 14.51 -11.63 -16.24
N ASP A 75 15.57 -12.26 -15.75
CA ASP A 75 15.64 -13.71 -15.69
C ASP A 75 15.48 -14.16 -14.21
N GLU A 76 15.17 -15.41 -13.98
CA GLU A 76 14.99 -15.93 -12.61
C GLU A 76 16.22 -15.66 -11.71
N MET A 77 17.44 -15.66 -12.28
CA MET A 77 18.66 -15.37 -11.51
C MET A 77 18.72 -13.92 -11.04
N ASN A 78 18.23 -12.98 -11.85
CA ASN A 78 18.14 -11.57 -11.46
C ASN A 78 17.06 -11.35 -10.39
N ILE A 79 15.92 -12.02 -10.49
CA ILE A 79 14.85 -11.97 -9.50
C ILE A 79 15.37 -12.37 -8.11
N PHE A 80 16.07 -13.51 -8.01
CA PHE A 80 16.66 -13.95 -6.73
C PHE A 80 17.79 -13.03 -6.24
N ARG A 81 18.61 -12.51 -7.15
CA ARG A 81 19.68 -11.57 -6.79
C ARG A 81 19.12 -10.26 -6.23
N ASP A 82 17.99 -9.81 -6.73
CA ASP A 82 17.31 -8.60 -6.29
C ASP A 82 16.49 -8.82 -5.01
N GLY A 83 16.62 -10.00 -4.38
CA GLY A 83 16.06 -10.30 -3.06
C GLY A 83 14.65 -10.89 -3.05
N TYR A 84 14.08 -11.12 -4.22
CA TYR A 84 12.76 -11.77 -4.33
C TYR A 84 12.87 -13.27 -4.07
N ARG A 85 11.81 -13.85 -3.52
CA ARG A 85 11.68 -15.29 -3.26
C ARG A 85 10.38 -15.80 -3.85
N GLN A 86 10.38 -17.02 -4.33
CA GLN A 86 9.17 -17.65 -4.84
C GLN A 86 8.13 -17.78 -3.71
N ALA A 87 6.97 -17.17 -3.96
CA ALA A 87 5.82 -17.18 -3.06
C ALA A 87 4.79 -18.22 -3.48
N ASP A 88 4.45 -18.25 -4.79
CA ASP A 88 3.51 -19.22 -5.34
C ASP A 88 3.96 -19.68 -6.74
N ALA A 89 3.46 -20.83 -7.17
CA ALA A 89 3.61 -21.34 -8.52
C ALA A 89 2.55 -22.40 -8.83
N GLY A 90 2.06 -22.39 -10.06
CA GLY A 90 1.05 -23.35 -10.46
C GLY A 90 0.80 -23.39 -11.96
N GLN A 91 -0.27 -24.07 -12.30
CA GLN A 91 -0.81 -24.11 -13.66
C GLN A 91 -2.30 -23.83 -13.61
N ALA A 92 -2.71 -22.81 -14.34
CA ALA A 92 -4.11 -22.43 -14.43
C ALA A 92 -4.65 -22.60 -15.86
N VAL A 93 -5.97 -22.70 -15.97
CA VAL A 93 -6.68 -22.69 -17.22
C VAL A 93 -7.62 -21.48 -17.26
N VAL A 94 -7.68 -20.81 -18.39
CA VAL A 94 -8.65 -19.75 -18.65
C VAL A 94 -10.05 -20.38 -18.72
N THR A 95 -10.94 -19.96 -17.83
CA THR A 95 -12.33 -20.45 -17.79
C THR A 95 -13.30 -19.50 -18.48
N SER A 96 -13.01 -18.21 -18.42
CA SER A 96 -13.81 -17.15 -19.05
C SER A 96 -12.92 -15.96 -19.37
N CYS A 97 -13.27 -15.20 -20.41
CA CYS A 97 -12.62 -13.94 -20.71
C CYS A 97 -13.60 -13.00 -21.41
N PHE A 98 -13.31 -11.69 -21.35
CA PHE A 98 -14.08 -10.68 -22.05
C PHE A 98 -13.22 -9.48 -22.42
N GLY A 99 -13.66 -8.70 -23.42
CA GLY A 99 -13.07 -7.43 -23.80
C GLY A 99 -11.78 -7.55 -24.59
N GLN A 100 -10.81 -6.69 -24.31
CA GLN A 100 -9.54 -6.61 -25.04
C GLN A 100 -8.47 -7.43 -24.29
N VAL A 101 -8.51 -8.74 -24.46
CA VAL A 101 -7.52 -9.70 -23.95
C VAL A 101 -7.13 -10.66 -25.07
N ASP A 102 -5.91 -11.17 -25.02
CA ASP A 102 -5.34 -12.01 -26.07
C ASP A 102 -5.36 -13.51 -25.69
N THR A 103 -6.38 -13.93 -24.95
CA THR A 103 -6.56 -15.30 -24.51
C THR A 103 -7.96 -15.79 -24.78
N SER A 104 -8.14 -17.11 -24.78
CA SER A 104 -9.41 -17.80 -25.00
C SER A 104 -9.69 -18.84 -23.92
N PRO A 105 -10.97 -19.11 -23.61
CA PRO A 105 -11.30 -20.19 -22.69
C PRO A 105 -10.72 -21.54 -23.16
N GLY A 106 -9.97 -22.16 -22.24
CA GLY A 106 -9.24 -23.42 -22.50
C GLY A 106 -7.72 -23.22 -22.60
N ASP A 107 -7.23 -22.00 -22.83
CA ASP A 107 -5.81 -21.72 -22.80
C ASP A 107 -5.24 -22.01 -21.42
N THR A 108 -3.98 -22.40 -21.36
CA THR A 108 -3.30 -22.76 -20.11
C THR A 108 -2.06 -21.91 -19.94
N VAL A 109 -1.82 -21.49 -18.70
CA VAL A 109 -0.66 -20.74 -18.28
C VAL A 109 0.02 -21.45 -17.11
N ARG A 110 1.36 -21.47 -17.10
CA ARG A 110 2.12 -21.73 -15.90
C ARG A 110 2.53 -20.38 -15.32
N TYR A 111 2.24 -20.18 -14.05
CA TYR A 111 2.62 -18.96 -13.35
C TYR A 111 3.60 -19.25 -12.22
N THR A 112 4.44 -18.29 -11.95
CA THR A 112 5.31 -18.26 -10.77
C THR A 112 5.33 -16.84 -10.25
N GLU A 113 5.06 -16.70 -8.99
CA GLU A 113 5.06 -15.43 -8.29
C GLU A 113 6.23 -15.36 -7.32
N TYR A 114 6.86 -14.21 -7.31
CA TYR A 114 8.01 -13.93 -6.45
C TYR A 114 7.72 -12.66 -5.66
N GLU A 115 7.88 -12.73 -4.37
CA GLU A 115 7.74 -11.61 -3.44
C GLU A 115 9.10 -11.12 -2.98
N ASP A 116 9.22 -9.80 -2.77
CA ASP A 116 10.37 -9.22 -2.12
C ASP A 116 10.36 -9.49 -0.61
N GLY A 117 11.42 -9.10 0.11
CA GLY A 117 11.50 -9.30 1.56
C GLY A 117 10.45 -8.51 2.37
N THR A 118 9.70 -7.61 1.74
CA THR A 118 8.60 -6.87 2.38
C THR A 118 7.25 -7.51 2.15
N GLU A 119 7.13 -8.46 1.21
CA GLU A 119 5.89 -9.08 0.76
C GLU A 119 4.85 -8.06 0.25
N GLU A 120 5.31 -6.86 -0.14
CA GLU A 120 4.48 -5.83 -0.76
C GLU A 120 4.68 -5.76 -2.27
N LEU A 121 5.89 -6.07 -2.73
CA LEU A 121 6.24 -6.07 -4.13
C LEU A 121 6.25 -7.49 -4.66
N ILE A 122 5.65 -7.66 -5.82
CA ILE A 122 5.49 -8.95 -6.46
C ILE A 122 5.99 -8.89 -7.91
N ILE A 123 6.63 -9.99 -8.34
CA ILE A 123 6.94 -10.25 -9.74
C ILE A 123 6.17 -11.49 -10.15
N ALA A 124 5.35 -11.38 -11.17
CA ALA A 124 4.69 -12.51 -11.80
C ALA A 124 5.42 -12.88 -13.09
N VAL A 125 5.63 -14.18 -13.27
CA VAL A 125 6.18 -14.78 -14.50
C VAL A 125 5.14 -15.75 -15.03
N GLU A 126 4.60 -15.47 -16.21
CA GLU A 126 3.57 -16.25 -16.85
C GLU A 126 4.12 -16.91 -18.13
N GLN A 127 4.06 -18.22 -18.18
CA GLN A 127 4.51 -19.01 -19.33
C GLN A 127 3.30 -19.55 -20.07
N TRP A 128 2.98 -18.91 -21.17
CA TRP A 128 1.99 -19.33 -22.16
C TRP A 128 2.60 -20.33 -23.16
N GLU A 129 1.82 -20.84 -24.08
CA GLU A 129 2.31 -21.81 -25.07
C GLU A 129 3.41 -21.22 -25.97
N ASP A 130 3.24 -19.96 -26.40
CA ASP A 130 4.11 -19.30 -27.38
C ASP A 130 5.05 -18.24 -26.77
N GLU A 131 4.79 -17.77 -25.54
CA GLU A 131 5.56 -16.67 -24.93
C GLU A 131 5.66 -16.75 -23.40
N THR A 132 6.60 -15.98 -22.87
CA THR A 132 6.74 -15.77 -21.42
C THR A 132 6.58 -14.29 -21.12
N GLU A 133 5.65 -13.97 -20.26
CA GLU A 133 5.38 -12.62 -19.81
C GLU A 133 5.95 -12.38 -18.40
N TYR A 134 6.41 -11.17 -18.17
CA TYR A 134 6.93 -10.73 -16.88
C TYR A 134 6.18 -9.49 -16.46
N SER A 135 5.70 -9.46 -15.24
CA SER A 135 4.99 -8.33 -14.66
C SER A 135 5.54 -7.97 -13.30
N LYS A 136 5.62 -6.67 -13.01
CA LYS A 136 5.90 -6.14 -11.67
C LYS A 136 4.64 -5.56 -11.08
N GLY A 137 4.40 -5.85 -9.81
CA GLY A 137 3.22 -5.37 -9.11
C GLY A 137 3.46 -5.09 -7.65
N CYS A 138 2.39 -4.69 -7.02
CA CYS A 138 2.29 -4.58 -5.57
C CYS A 138 0.92 -5.08 -5.12
N TYR A 139 0.87 -5.59 -3.89
CA TYR A 139 -0.38 -5.95 -3.25
C TYR A 139 -1.19 -4.69 -2.90
N LEU A 140 -2.48 -4.85 -2.90
CA LEU A 140 -3.45 -3.80 -2.59
C LEU A 140 -4.35 -4.25 -1.43
N ASP A 141 -4.80 -3.30 -0.64
CA ASP A 141 -5.94 -3.53 0.24
C ASP A 141 -7.26 -3.40 -0.54
N MET A 142 -8.27 -4.18 -0.17
CA MET A 142 -9.59 -4.14 -0.83
C MET A 142 -10.19 -2.73 -0.92
N ASP A 143 -9.95 -1.90 0.08
CA ASP A 143 -10.47 -0.53 0.17
C ASP A 143 -9.71 0.47 -0.72
N GLU A 144 -8.57 0.08 -1.26
CA GLU A 144 -7.85 0.85 -2.28
C GLU A 144 -8.46 0.71 -3.68
N ILE A 145 -9.35 -0.30 -3.88
CA ILE A 145 -10.04 -0.56 -5.14
C ILE A 145 -11.46 -0.01 -5.05
N VAL A 146 -11.68 1.15 -5.64
CA VAL A 146 -12.97 1.85 -5.59
C VAL A 146 -13.63 1.86 -6.96
N LEU A 147 -14.83 1.28 -7.05
CA LEU A 147 -15.66 1.40 -8.26
C LEU A 147 -16.17 2.84 -8.37
N LEU A 148 -15.83 3.51 -9.46
CA LEU A 148 -16.38 4.82 -9.78
C LEU A 148 -17.70 4.60 -10.52
N ASP A 149 -18.80 5.20 -10.00
CA ASP A 149 -20.08 5.15 -10.67
C ASP A 149 -19.95 5.78 -12.07
N SER A 150 -19.97 4.95 -13.10
CA SER A 150 -20.12 5.41 -14.47
C SER A 150 -21.52 5.96 -14.62
N GLY A 151 -21.62 7.28 -14.63
CA GLY A 151 -22.87 7.92 -15.06
C GLY A 151 -23.31 7.26 -16.36
N CYS A 152 -24.45 6.60 -16.34
CA CYS A 152 -25.00 5.81 -17.42
C CYS A 152 -24.89 6.51 -18.78
N SER A 153 -24.10 5.97 -19.68
CA SER A 153 -24.30 6.12 -21.10
C SER A 153 -24.61 4.75 -21.72
N GLY A 154 -25.75 4.21 -21.34
CA GLY A 154 -26.37 3.09 -22.03
C GLY A 154 -27.22 3.65 -23.17
N GLN A 155 -26.76 3.56 -24.40
CA GLN A 155 -27.65 3.67 -25.54
C GLN A 155 -28.57 2.44 -25.58
N ALA A 156 -29.75 2.61 -25.01
CA ALA A 156 -30.90 1.81 -25.37
C ALA A 156 -31.78 2.74 -26.24
N GLU A 157 -31.85 2.45 -27.53
CA GLU A 157 -32.88 3.04 -28.39
C GLU A 157 -34.26 2.70 -27.83
N SER A 158 -34.92 3.69 -27.30
CA SER A 158 -36.35 3.65 -27.08
C SER A 158 -36.86 5.10 -27.13
N ASN A 159 -37.55 5.40 -28.20
CA ASN A 159 -38.37 6.60 -28.40
C ASN A 159 -39.33 6.80 -27.24
N ARG A 160 -39.00 7.70 -26.33
CA ARG A 160 -39.94 8.34 -25.43
C ARG A 160 -39.59 9.82 -25.32
N PRO A 161 -40.58 10.74 -25.36
CA PRO A 161 -40.32 12.18 -25.32
C PRO A 161 -39.73 12.59 -23.97
N LEU A 162 -38.71 13.47 -24.03
CA LEU A 162 -38.05 14.06 -22.86
C LEU A 162 -39.12 14.81 -22.00
N GLY A 163 -39.44 14.21 -20.87
CA GLY A 163 -40.02 14.96 -19.77
C GLY A 163 -38.97 15.88 -19.17
N PHE A 164 -39.28 17.14 -18.98
CA PHE A 164 -38.44 18.14 -18.36
C PHE A 164 -37.93 17.66 -17.01
N VAL A 165 -36.64 17.31 -16.93
CA VAL A 165 -35.95 17.03 -15.67
C VAL A 165 -35.86 18.35 -14.91
N ASN A 166 -36.51 18.42 -13.77
CA ASN A 166 -36.57 19.62 -12.93
C ASN A 166 -35.12 19.88 -12.41
N MET A 167 -34.49 20.95 -12.87
CA MET A 167 -33.10 21.33 -12.52
C MET A 167 -32.84 21.38 -11.00
N LYS A 168 -33.87 21.55 -10.19
CA LYS A 168 -33.78 21.52 -8.73
C LYS A 168 -33.46 20.10 -8.21
N ASN A 169 -34.02 19.06 -8.83
CA ASN A 169 -33.80 17.67 -8.41
C ASN A 169 -32.41 17.18 -8.85
N LEU A 170 -31.87 17.69 -9.96
CA LEU A 170 -30.50 17.39 -10.39
C LEU A 170 -29.47 18.00 -9.43
N ALA A 171 -29.68 19.25 -9.00
CA ALA A 171 -28.80 19.91 -8.02
C ALA A 171 -28.81 19.17 -6.66
N VAL A 172 -29.98 18.71 -6.21
CA VAL A 172 -30.09 17.91 -4.97
C VAL A 172 -29.36 16.55 -5.11
N ALA A 173 -29.49 15.87 -6.24
CA ALA A 173 -28.81 14.61 -6.48
C ALA A 173 -27.27 14.78 -6.48
N VAL A 174 -26.75 15.85 -7.10
CA VAL A 174 -25.31 16.17 -7.09
C VAL A 174 -24.82 16.47 -5.67
N VAL A 175 -25.59 17.21 -4.85
CA VAL A 175 -25.22 17.49 -3.46
C VAL A 175 -25.24 16.22 -2.61
N ILE A 176 -26.21 15.33 -2.80
CA ILE A 176 -26.27 14.04 -2.09
C ILE A 176 -25.06 13.17 -2.46
N LEU A 177 -24.71 13.09 -3.75
CA LEU A 177 -23.53 12.34 -4.21
C LEU A 177 -22.23 12.93 -3.67
N ALA A 178 -22.10 14.26 -3.61
CA ALA A 178 -20.95 14.92 -3.02
C ALA A 178 -20.85 14.64 -1.51
N VAL A 179 -21.96 14.67 -0.78
CA VAL A 179 -22.00 14.35 0.66
C VAL A 179 -21.68 12.87 0.90
N LEU A 180 -22.22 11.97 0.10
CA LEU A 180 -21.90 10.53 0.20
C LEU A 180 -20.43 10.27 -0.16
N GLY A 181 -19.87 10.98 -1.13
CA GLY A 181 -18.45 10.92 -1.48
C GLY A 181 -17.55 11.40 -0.33
N VAL A 182 -17.92 12.51 0.33
CA VAL A 182 -17.19 13.01 1.50
C VAL A 182 -17.33 12.05 2.69
N LEU A 183 -18.52 11.50 2.93
CA LEU A 183 -18.75 10.54 4.02
C LEU A 183 -18.00 9.22 3.79
N SER A 184 -17.95 8.70 2.56
CA SER A 184 -17.18 7.51 2.23
C SER A 184 -15.66 7.78 2.33
N TYR A 185 -15.19 8.92 1.85
CA TYR A 185 -13.80 9.34 2.01
C TYR A 185 -13.39 9.46 3.49
N THR A 186 -14.21 10.10 4.32
CA THR A 186 -13.94 10.21 5.77
C THR A 186 -14.01 8.85 6.47
N TYR A 187 -14.91 7.96 6.05
CA TYR A 187 -15.00 6.59 6.59
C TYR A 187 -13.78 5.75 6.22
N ILE A 188 -13.31 5.81 4.97
CA ILE A 188 -12.09 5.11 4.51
C ILE A 188 -10.88 5.63 5.27
N GLN A 189 -10.70 6.95 5.37
CA GLN A 189 -9.61 7.54 6.17
C GLN A 189 -9.70 7.19 7.66
N SER A 190 -10.92 6.97 8.19
CA SER A 190 -11.09 6.59 9.60
C SER A 190 -10.66 5.15 9.89
N ASN A 191 -10.64 4.26 8.92
CA ASN A 191 -10.32 2.84 9.10
C ASN A 191 -8.84 2.48 8.82
N LYS A 192 -8.04 3.40 8.25
CA LYS A 192 -6.61 3.13 8.06
C LYS A 192 -5.93 2.96 9.41
N LYS A 193 -5.21 1.86 9.58
CA LYS A 193 -4.32 1.61 10.72
C LYS A 193 -3.08 2.45 10.52
N THR A 194 -3.02 3.62 11.14
CA THR A 194 -1.87 4.51 11.11
C THR A 194 -1.25 4.60 12.49
N ILE A 195 0.05 4.89 12.54
CA ILE A 195 0.76 5.08 13.82
C ILE A 195 0.11 6.22 14.61
N HIS A 196 -0.20 7.33 13.94
CA HIS A 196 -0.83 8.49 14.57
C HIS A 196 -2.15 8.12 15.28
N LYS A 197 -3.06 7.41 14.61
CA LYS A 197 -4.34 6.97 15.21
C LYS A 197 -4.14 6.01 16.38
N TYR A 198 -3.16 5.13 16.28
CA TYR A 198 -2.83 4.21 17.37
C TYR A 198 -2.36 4.98 18.61
N LEU A 199 -1.46 5.92 18.45
CA LEU A 199 -0.95 6.73 19.56
C LEU A 199 -2.04 7.59 20.19
N GLU A 200 -2.89 8.23 19.36
CA GLU A 200 -4.01 9.07 19.81
C GLU A 200 -5.04 8.28 20.62
N GLY A 201 -5.31 7.03 20.22
CA GLY A 201 -6.32 6.17 20.85
C GLY A 201 -5.80 5.28 21.98
N ASN A 202 -4.51 5.24 22.27
CA ASN A 202 -3.91 4.31 23.20
C ASN A 202 -3.48 4.96 24.51
N ILE A 203 -4.05 4.52 25.59
CA ILE A 203 -3.83 5.04 26.97
C ILE A 203 -2.35 4.97 27.45
N ASN A 204 -1.53 4.09 26.86
CA ASN A 204 -0.12 3.99 27.19
C ASN A 204 0.74 5.13 26.62
N PHE A 205 0.17 5.97 25.75
CA PHE A 205 0.87 7.08 25.11
C PHE A 205 0.18 8.41 25.49
N SER A 206 0.92 9.29 26.11
CA SER A 206 0.43 10.59 26.56
C SER A 206 0.95 11.69 25.64
N TYR A 207 0.03 12.39 24.97
CA TYR A 207 0.39 13.53 24.11
C TYR A 207 1.12 14.62 24.92
N GLN A 208 2.23 15.10 24.40
CA GLN A 208 3.06 16.13 25.02
C GLN A 208 2.96 17.47 24.28
N THR A 209 3.24 17.47 22.99
CA THR A 209 3.32 18.69 22.19
C THR A 209 3.29 18.37 20.70
N SER A 210 3.17 19.43 19.88
CA SER A 210 3.38 19.37 18.43
C SER A 210 4.50 20.33 18.03
N ILE A 211 5.33 19.91 17.09
CA ILE A 211 6.41 20.70 16.50
C ILE A 211 6.01 21.06 15.07
N THR A 212 5.80 22.35 14.82
CA THR A 212 5.51 22.83 13.46
C THR A 212 6.78 22.85 12.62
N SER A 213 6.70 22.48 11.37
CA SER A 213 7.81 22.54 10.44
C SER A 213 8.32 23.99 10.28
N ASP A 214 9.62 24.15 10.27
CA ASP A 214 10.29 25.43 10.02
C ASP A 214 10.20 25.91 8.55
N LEU A 215 9.92 24.98 7.62
CA LEU A 215 9.78 25.29 6.18
C LEU A 215 8.32 25.27 5.69
N ASN A 216 7.39 24.71 6.49
CA ASN A 216 5.97 24.66 6.11
C ASN A 216 5.06 24.59 7.35
N GLU A 217 4.46 25.70 7.73
CA GLU A 217 3.59 25.81 8.91
C GLU A 217 2.35 24.88 8.90
N LYS A 218 2.01 24.28 7.77
CA LYS A 218 0.90 23.31 7.65
C LYS A 218 1.29 21.90 8.08
N GLU A 219 2.57 21.61 8.14
CA GLU A 219 3.10 20.30 8.51
C GLU A 219 3.60 20.33 9.96
N ARG A 220 3.30 19.29 10.71
CA ARG A 220 3.71 19.16 12.11
C ARG A 220 4.06 17.72 12.46
N ALA A 221 4.88 17.58 13.49
CA ALA A 221 5.12 16.33 14.17
C ALA A 221 4.45 16.36 15.54
N ASP A 222 3.78 15.31 15.92
CA ASP A 222 3.19 15.14 17.24
C ASP A 222 4.11 14.28 18.11
N VAL A 223 4.23 14.65 19.38
CA VAL A 223 5.13 14.01 20.35
C VAL A 223 4.32 13.43 21.48
N TYR A 224 4.61 12.18 21.80
CA TYR A 224 4.01 11.46 22.91
C TYR A 224 5.09 10.95 23.87
N SER A 225 4.76 10.85 25.16
CA SER A 225 5.57 10.12 26.13
C SER A 225 4.91 8.80 26.49
N THR A 226 5.70 7.84 26.96
CA THR A 226 5.21 6.55 27.44
C THR A 226 6.11 6.00 28.56
N ASP A 227 5.53 5.20 29.45
CA ASP A 227 6.25 4.45 30.48
C ASP A 227 6.83 3.11 29.93
N LEU A 228 6.52 2.77 28.69
CA LEU A 228 7.08 1.61 28.01
C LEU A 228 8.57 1.86 27.69
N SER A 229 9.36 0.78 27.66
CA SER A 229 10.71 0.86 27.10
C SER A 229 10.64 1.21 25.61
N VAL A 230 11.76 1.73 25.05
CA VAL A 230 11.85 2.00 23.60
C VAL A 230 11.52 0.74 22.79
N ASP A 231 12.03 -0.42 23.24
CA ASP A 231 11.78 -1.71 22.60
C ASP A 231 10.29 -2.10 22.61
N ASP A 232 9.64 -1.99 23.76
CA ASP A 232 8.23 -2.36 23.90
C ASP A 232 7.32 -1.37 23.13
N ALA A 233 7.63 -0.09 23.18
CA ALA A 233 6.89 0.94 22.44
C ALA A 233 7.00 0.75 20.94
N ALA A 234 8.21 0.51 20.41
CA ALA A 234 8.44 0.25 19.00
C ALA A 234 7.70 -1.02 18.52
N LYS A 235 7.81 -2.11 19.29
CA LYS A 235 7.07 -3.35 18.97
C LYS A 235 5.57 -3.18 19.03
N ALA A 236 5.05 -2.45 20.01
CA ALA A 236 3.62 -2.17 20.11
C ALA A 236 3.10 -1.36 18.91
N ILE A 237 3.88 -0.37 18.45
CA ILE A 237 3.56 0.43 17.26
C ILE A 237 3.56 -0.45 16.00
N ILE A 238 4.62 -1.25 15.79
CA ILE A 238 4.73 -2.15 14.63
C ILE A 238 3.56 -3.14 14.61
N GLN A 239 3.19 -3.69 15.75
CA GLN A 239 2.05 -4.59 15.86
C GLN A 239 0.71 -3.90 15.56
N ALA A 240 0.55 -2.64 15.99
CA ALA A 240 -0.68 -1.89 15.77
C ALA A 240 -0.96 -1.58 14.29
N ILE A 241 0.09 -1.46 13.48
CA ILE A 241 0.00 -1.26 12.03
C ILE A 241 0.16 -2.56 11.23
N ASP A 242 0.00 -3.72 11.88
CA ASP A 242 0.11 -5.06 11.27
C ASP A 242 1.45 -5.30 10.55
N GLY A 243 2.53 -4.68 11.00
CA GLY A 243 3.84 -4.76 10.36
C GLY A 243 3.95 -3.94 9.07
N GLY A 244 3.03 -2.99 8.83
CA GLY A 244 2.98 -2.13 7.63
C GLY A 244 4.10 -1.08 7.57
N THR A 245 5.36 -1.51 7.70
CA THR A 245 6.53 -0.65 7.60
C THR A 245 7.15 -0.75 6.21
N GLU A 246 7.55 0.38 5.62
CA GLU A 246 8.47 0.36 4.46
C GLU A 246 9.88 0.03 4.92
N ASP A 247 10.31 0.65 6.02
CA ASP A 247 11.58 0.31 6.63
C ASP A 247 11.54 0.57 8.14
N VAL A 248 12.32 -0.19 8.89
CA VAL A 248 12.47 -0.04 10.34
C VAL A 248 13.88 -0.44 10.75
N GLN A 249 14.50 0.38 11.59
CA GLN A 249 15.86 0.08 12.06
C GLN A 249 16.09 0.66 13.45
N LYS A 250 16.86 -0.10 14.23
CA LYS A 250 17.39 0.35 15.52
C LYS A 250 18.71 1.08 15.34
N ASN A 251 18.88 2.21 16.01
CA ASN A 251 20.16 2.87 16.15
C ASN A 251 21.06 2.09 17.12
N GLY A 252 22.25 1.75 16.69
CA GLY A 252 23.22 1.05 17.54
C GLY A 252 23.87 1.90 18.65
N GLU A 253 23.72 3.22 18.62
CA GLU A 253 24.39 4.12 19.56
C GLU A 253 23.53 4.49 20.78
N ASP A 254 22.21 4.68 20.59
CA ASP A 254 21.31 5.18 21.64
C ASP A 254 20.01 4.40 21.76
N ASP A 255 19.95 3.23 21.13
CA ASP A 255 18.79 2.32 21.11
C ASP A 255 17.50 2.93 20.54
N SER A 256 17.53 4.13 19.92
CA SER A 256 16.37 4.69 19.26
C SER A 256 15.95 3.85 18.06
N VAL A 257 14.64 3.84 17.75
CA VAL A 257 14.07 3.06 16.66
C VAL A 257 13.34 3.98 15.70
N ALA A 258 13.74 3.96 14.44
CA ALA A 258 13.07 4.69 13.36
C ALA A 258 12.15 3.74 12.60
N ILE A 259 10.90 4.15 12.38
CA ILE A 259 9.87 3.38 11.69
C ILE A 259 9.33 4.24 10.56
N LEU A 260 9.51 3.79 9.33
CA LEU A 260 9.02 4.45 8.12
C LEU A 260 7.87 3.65 7.54
N THR A 261 6.76 4.31 7.25
CA THR A 261 5.62 3.75 6.53
C THR A 261 5.39 4.50 5.22
N LYS A 262 4.45 4.09 4.38
CA LYS A 262 4.09 4.79 3.13
C LYS A 262 3.72 6.28 3.35
N SER A 263 3.18 6.64 4.52
CA SER A 263 2.67 7.99 4.80
C SER A 263 3.29 8.67 6.01
N GLU A 264 3.87 7.91 6.93
CA GLU A 264 4.31 8.41 8.23
C GLU A 264 5.79 8.08 8.49
N TYR A 265 6.42 8.91 9.31
CA TYR A 265 7.73 8.64 9.89
C TYR A 265 7.66 8.80 11.40
N CYS A 266 8.00 7.74 12.10
CA CYS A 266 7.97 7.65 13.56
C CYS A 266 9.38 7.41 14.10
N LEU A 267 9.73 8.11 15.19
CA LEU A 267 10.93 7.86 15.96
C LEU A 267 10.54 7.53 17.39
N VAL A 268 11.00 6.40 17.91
CA VAL A 268 10.91 6.01 19.33
C VAL A 268 12.28 6.13 19.93
N TYR A 269 12.44 6.92 20.99
CA TYR A 269 13.76 7.25 21.55
C TYR A 269 13.68 7.60 23.03
N THR A 270 14.85 7.63 23.68
CA THR A 270 15.00 8.14 25.04
C THR A 270 15.39 9.62 24.97
N SER A 271 14.60 10.49 25.60
CA SER A 271 14.87 11.92 25.66
C SER A 271 16.06 12.23 26.58
N THR A 272 16.53 13.49 26.54
CA THR A 272 17.53 14.00 27.49
C THR A 272 17.09 13.87 28.95
N ASP A 273 15.79 13.82 29.21
CA ASP A 273 15.18 13.69 30.53
C ASP A 273 14.92 12.21 30.92
N GLN A 274 15.50 11.27 30.17
CA GLN A 274 15.38 9.81 30.40
C GLN A 274 13.94 9.26 30.27
N THR A 275 13.08 9.97 29.55
CA THR A 275 11.71 9.52 29.27
C THR A 275 11.65 8.93 27.87
N THR A 276 10.93 7.82 27.70
CA THR A 276 10.65 7.28 26.37
C THR A 276 9.67 8.19 25.63
N MET A 277 10.11 8.71 24.50
CA MET A 277 9.35 9.59 23.62
C MET A 277 9.06 8.90 22.29
N VAL A 278 7.92 9.24 21.73
CA VAL A 278 7.51 8.84 20.37
C VAL A 278 7.17 10.10 19.59
N GLN A 279 7.94 10.40 18.57
CA GLN A 279 7.64 11.48 17.65
C GLN A 279 7.12 10.92 16.34
N ILE A 280 5.92 11.33 15.95
CA ILE A 280 5.25 10.88 14.73
C ILE A 280 4.91 12.07 13.84
N SER A 281 5.10 11.93 12.54
CA SER A 281 4.74 12.95 11.55
C SER A 281 4.42 12.35 10.21
N SER A 282 3.84 13.16 9.33
CA SER A 282 3.78 12.83 7.90
C SER A 282 5.19 12.79 7.29
N ARG A 283 5.38 12.07 6.20
CA ARG A 283 6.63 12.14 5.40
C ARG A 283 6.84 13.54 4.82
N ALA A 284 5.75 14.27 4.54
CA ALA A 284 5.83 15.65 4.07
C ALA A 284 6.47 16.58 5.11
N TYR A 285 6.14 16.41 6.40
CA TYR A 285 6.80 17.13 7.49
C TYR A 285 8.31 16.87 7.49
N VAL A 286 8.71 15.60 7.47
CA VAL A 286 10.13 15.24 7.53
C VAL A 286 10.89 15.78 6.32
N TYR A 287 10.31 15.67 5.13
CA TYR A 287 10.88 16.24 3.91
C TYR A 287 11.09 17.77 4.00
N GLN A 288 10.14 18.48 4.62
CA GLN A 288 10.11 19.95 4.70
C GLN A 288 10.54 20.51 6.06
N SER A 289 11.28 19.77 6.87
CA SER A 289 11.71 20.27 8.19
C SER A 289 13.19 20.01 8.43
N THR A 290 13.82 20.96 9.14
CA THR A 290 15.16 20.81 9.73
C THR A 290 15.11 20.65 11.24
N ASN A 291 13.90 20.63 11.82
CA ASN A 291 13.71 20.57 13.27
C ASN A 291 14.34 19.33 13.91
N THR A 292 14.86 19.52 15.10
CA THR A 292 15.32 18.45 15.98
C THR A 292 14.13 17.76 16.64
N PRO A 293 14.13 16.43 16.81
CA PRO A 293 13.14 15.75 17.62
C PRO A 293 13.13 16.29 19.07
N TYR A 294 11.95 16.28 19.68
CA TYR A 294 11.69 16.91 20.96
C TYR A 294 12.58 16.35 22.08
N HIS A 295 13.37 17.19 22.74
CA HIS A 295 14.34 16.79 23.79
C HIS A 295 15.26 15.63 23.37
N ALA A 296 15.57 15.51 22.07
CA ALA A 296 16.48 14.49 21.58
C ALA A 296 17.94 14.85 21.83
N THR A 297 18.78 13.83 21.95
CA THR A 297 20.23 14.00 21.95
C THR A 297 20.74 14.34 20.54
N GLY A 298 21.98 14.79 20.41
CA GLY A 298 22.61 15.03 19.11
C GLY A 298 22.71 13.76 18.26
N HIS A 299 22.97 12.61 18.89
CA HIS A 299 23.02 11.31 18.21
C HIS A 299 21.65 10.91 17.66
N THR A 300 20.61 10.98 18.48
CA THR A 300 19.22 10.72 18.10
C THR A 300 18.80 11.61 16.91
N HIS A 301 19.15 12.92 16.96
CA HIS A 301 18.86 13.83 15.86
C HIS A 301 19.58 13.46 14.56
N SER A 302 20.87 13.14 14.65
CA SER A 302 21.66 12.72 13.48
C SER A 302 21.09 11.45 12.86
N TYR A 303 20.74 10.48 13.70
CA TYR A 303 20.11 9.25 13.26
C TYR A 303 18.74 9.49 12.59
N TYR A 304 17.88 10.29 13.22
CA TYR A 304 16.57 10.67 12.67
C TYR A 304 16.68 11.22 11.25
N ARG A 305 17.59 12.16 11.04
CA ARG A 305 17.79 12.77 9.72
C ARG A 305 18.46 11.81 8.73
N GLY A 306 19.49 11.09 9.17
CA GLY A 306 20.25 10.17 8.34
C GLY A 306 19.41 8.98 7.88
N PHE A 307 18.58 8.43 8.76
CA PHE A 307 17.68 7.32 8.41
C PHE A 307 16.68 7.75 7.33
N TYR A 308 15.96 8.86 7.51
CA TYR A 308 15.03 9.35 6.50
C TYR A 308 15.72 9.66 5.18
N TYR A 309 16.88 10.31 5.21
CA TYR A 309 17.65 10.61 4.00
C TYR A 309 18.02 9.33 3.23
N SER A 310 18.45 8.30 3.96
CA SER A 310 18.86 7.03 3.35
C SER A 310 17.70 6.19 2.82
N ARG A 311 16.50 6.31 3.42
CA ARG A 311 15.38 5.38 3.17
C ARG A 311 14.17 6.00 2.49
N GLY A 312 13.83 7.24 2.83
CA GLY A 312 12.59 7.89 2.39
C GLY A 312 12.80 9.03 1.40
N PHE A 313 13.89 9.78 1.56
CA PHE A 313 14.10 11.05 0.86
C PHE A 313 14.04 10.96 -0.66
N PHE A 314 14.72 9.99 -1.27
CA PHE A 314 14.79 9.89 -2.73
C PHE A 314 13.44 9.60 -3.37
N GLY A 315 12.61 8.75 -2.75
CA GLY A 315 11.23 8.52 -3.18
C GLY A 315 10.34 9.76 -2.98
N ASP A 316 10.51 10.43 -1.86
CA ASP A 316 9.74 11.62 -1.53
C ASP A 316 10.15 12.85 -2.34
N ARG A 317 11.40 12.93 -2.83
CA ARG A 317 11.87 14.00 -3.69
C ARG A 317 11.05 14.09 -4.98
N ASP A 318 10.69 12.97 -5.57
CA ASP A 318 9.83 12.94 -6.76
C ASP A 318 8.37 13.29 -6.40
N ARG A 319 7.89 12.84 -5.26
CA ARG A 319 6.54 13.13 -4.72
C ARG A 319 6.37 14.61 -4.35
N TYR A 320 7.36 15.21 -3.71
CA TYR A 320 7.31 16.58 -3.18
C TYR A 320 8.21 17.58 -3.92
N ARG A 321 8.64 17.29 -5.13
CA ARG A 321 9.62 18.07 -5.91
C ARG A 321 9.30 19.55 -6.11
N GLN A 322 8.04 19.96 -5.90
CA GLN A 322 7.63 21.37 -5.96
C GLN A 322 7.68 22.06 -4.59
N ARG A 323 8.14 21.36 -3.56
CA ARG A 323 8.19 21.86 -2.20
C ARG A 323 9.66 22.08 -1.80
N THR A 324 9.91 23.07 -0.94
CA THR A 324 11.23 23.26 -0.34
C THR A 324 11.57 22.07 0.56
N SER A 325 12.78 21.54 0.43
CA SER A 325 13.24 20.41 1.23
C SER A 325 14.20 20.86 2.32
N GLY A 326 14.08 20.32 3.51
CA GLY A 326 15.07 20.44 4.59
C GLY A 326 16.37 19.65 4.35
N TYR A 327 16.45 18.92 3.21
CA TYR A 327 17.56 18.03 2.86
C TYR A 327 18.35 18.48 1.62
N GLU A 328 18.02 19.61 0.99
CA GLU A 328 18.73 20.10 -0.20
C GLU A 328 20.23 20.26 0.02
N ASN A 329 20.62 20.71 1.23
CA ASN A 329 22.02 20.89 1.62
C ASN A 329 22.43 19.94 2.76
N TYR A 330 21.75 18.81 2.91
CA TYR A 330 22.08 17.84 3.94
C TYR A 330 23.42 17.18 3.65
N SER A 331 24.38 17.39 4.55
CA SER A 331 25.73 16.83 4.49
C SER A 331 26.02 15.81 5.60
N GLY A 332 24.95 15.35 6.26
CA GLY A 332 25.06 14.33 7.31
C GLY A 332 25.38 12.95 6.77
N GLU A 333 25.66 12.03 7.68
CA GLU A 333 25.95 10.64 7.34
C GLU A 333 24.68 9.91 6.89
N THR A 334 24.85 8.97 5.97
CA THR A 334 23.80 8.01 5.61
C THR A 334 23.82 6.86 6.61
N VAL A 335 22.64 6.36 6.95
CA VAL A 335 22.53 5.17 7.80
C VAL A 335 22.63 3.92 6.92
N ASP A 336 23.63 3.11 7.19
CA ASP A 336 23.84 1.85 6.47
C ASP A 336 22.71 0.87 6.73
N THR A 337 22.39 0.09 5.71
CA THR A 337 21.42 -1.01 5.81
C THR A 337 21.99 -2.09 6.71
N ASN A 338 21.32 -2.37 7.82
CA ASN A 338 21.58 -3.58 8.58
C ASN A 338 20.57 -4.66 8.15
N PRO A 339 20.93 -5.62 7.29
CA PRO A 339 20.00 -6.64 6.80
C PRO A 339 19.52 -7.60 7.91
N VAL A 340 20.12 -7.55 9.09
CA VAL A 340 19.83 -8.41 10.24
C VAL A 340 19.21 -7.60 11.39
N ASP A 341 18.61 -6.44 11.10
CA ASP A 341 17.99 -5.65 12.14
C ASP A 341 16.82 -6.42 12.78
N PRO A 342 16.80 -6.54 14.15
CA PRO A 342 15.78 -7.33 14.83
C PRO A 342 14.36 -6.75 14.67
N TYR A 343 14.22 -5.45 14.44
CA TYR A 343 12.91 -4.83 14.24
C TYR A 343 12.38 -5.07 12.85
N LYS A 344 13.24 -5.13 11.84
CA LYS A 344 12.85 -5.53 10.50
C LYS A 344 12.31 -6.96 10.52
N SER A 345 13.05 -7.89 11.10
CA SER A 345 12.62 -9.29 11.27
C SER A 345 11.32 -9.40 12.09
N TYR A 346 11.16 -8.56 13.11
CA TYR A 346 9.93 -8.52 13.91
C TYR A 346 8.74 -7.99 13.10
N SER A 347 8.92 -6.90 12.36
CA SER A 347 7.89 -6.33 11.49
C SER A 347 7.43 -7.33 10.44
N ASP A 348 8.36 -8.02 9.78
CA ASP A 348 8.07 -9.06 8.81
C ASP A 348 7.27 -10.22 9.44
N SER A 349 7.63 -10.63 10.68
CA SER A 349 6.90 -11.68 11.40
C SER A 349 5.48 -11.26 11.79
N VAL A 350 5.28 -10.00 12.18
CA VAL A 350 3.95 -9.44 12.49
C VAL A 350 3.10 -9.37 11.24
N ARG A 351 3.67 -8.89 10.13
CA ARG A 351 3.01 -8.84 8.83
C ARG A 351 2.58 -10.23 8.38
N GLN A 352 3.49 -11.21 8.42
CA GLN A 352 3.17 -12.59 8.08
C GLN A 352 2.08 -13.18 8.98
N SER A 353 2.10 -12.89 10.28
CA SER A 353 1.05 -13.30 11.21
C SER A 353 -0.30 -12.65 10.87
N SER A 354 -0.30 -11.38 10.50
CA SER A 354 -1.52 -10.65 10.09
C SER A 354 -2.09 -11.22 8.78
N ILE A 355 -1.23 -11.50 7.80
CA ILE A 355 -1.61 -12.15 6.54
C ILE A 355 -2.19 -13.54 6.81
N ASN A 356 -1.52 -14.36 7.62
CA ASN A 356 -1.98 -15.70 7.97
C ASN A 356 -3.31 -15.69 8.75
N SER A 357 -3.51 -14.70 9.62
CA SER A 357 -4.77 -14.51 10.35
C SER A 357 -5.92 -14.14 9.41
N ARG A 358 -5.66 -13.32 8.41
CA ARG A 358 -6.62 -12.98 7.35
C ARG A 358 -6.94 -14.22 6.49
N ARG A 359 -5.93 -14.99 6.11
CA ARG A 359 -6.08 -16.26 5.38
C ARG A 359 -6.88 -17.31 6.19
N SER A 360 -6.65 -17.42 7.49
CA SER A 360 -7.35 -18.40 8.35
C SER A 360 -8.78 -18.01 8.70
N SER A 361 -9.12 -16.72 8.69
CA SER A 361 -10.50 -16.25 8.90
C SER A 361 -11.43 -16.55 7.72
N GLY A 362 -10.89 -16.80 6.53
CA GLY A 362 -11.64 -17.22 5.33
C GLY A 362 -11.82 -18.72 5.18
N GLY A 363 -11.04 -19.53 5.91
CA GLY A 363 -11.06 -21.00 5.82
C GLY A 363 -12.12 -21.63 6.72
N GLY A 364 -13.31 -21.88 6.20
CA GLY A 364 -14.30 -22.75 6.85
C GLY A 364 -13.73 -24.16 7.05
N ILE A 365 -13.63 -24.60 8.29
CA ILE A 365 -13.28 -25.97 8.68
C ILE A 365 -14.37 -26.91 8.14
N SER A 366 -14.13 -27.60 7.05
CA SER A 366 -14.91 -28.80 6.72
C SER A 366 -14.21 -30.00 7.35
N SER A 367 -14.56 -30.32 8.59
CA SER A 367 -14.29 -31.64 9.16
C SER A 367 -15.31 -32.61 8.55
N GLY A 368 -14.92 -33.27 7.47
CA GLY A 368 -15.62 -34.45 6.99
C GLY A 368 -15.21 -35.67 7.80
N LYS A 369 -16.21 -36.35 8.35
CA LYS A 369 -16.11 -37.77 8.68
C LYS A 369 -16.30 -38.60 7.42
#